data_1f179413d47a9d9a52d2d27470d0f216
#
_entry.id   1f179413d47a9d9a52d2d27470d0f216
#
_cell.length_a   1.000
_cell.length_b   1.000
_cell.length_c   1.000
_cell.angle_alpha   90.00
_cell.angle_beta   90.00
_cell.angle_gamma   90.00
#
_symmetry.space_group_name_H-M   'P 1'
#
loop_
_entity.id
_entity.type
_entity.pdbx_description
1 polymer ?
#
loop_
_entity_poly.entity_id
_entity_poly.type
_entity_poly.pdbx_seq_one_letter_code
_entity_poly.pdbx_strand_id
1 'polypeptide(L)'
;LRDHQILDVKGDWHDKRPGLRPGAWAFQYRNEHYPDTDDSSVVAMALDRADSDENRESVDRGVEWIIGMQCRDGGWGSFDADNTHYYLNHIPFADHGALLDPPTEDVSARCISLLAQRGYKTDHPAVAKGVAYLKRTQMADGSWYGRWGTNYIYGTWSVLCALNAIGEDPQAPYIQRAVA
;
A
#
# COMPACT_ATOMS: atom_id res chain seq x y z
N LEU A 1 14.20 8.38 11.00
CA LEU A 1 13.12 8.16 10.02
C LEU A 1 12.57 9.48 9.48
N ARG A 2 12.15 10.39 10.34
CA ARG A 2 11.57 11.68 9.92
C ARG A 2 12.49 12.45 8.95
N ASP A 3 13.78 12.52 9.24
CA ASP A 3 14.76 13.27 8.44
C ASP A 3 15.00 12.69 7.03
N HIS A 4 14.50 11.49 6.78
CA HIS A 4 14.54 10.83 5.47
C HIS A 4 13.22 10.91 4.70
N GLN A 5 12.25 11.66 5.21
CA GLN A 5 11.00 11.87 4.49
C GLN A 5 11.23 12.76 3.26
N ILE A 6 10.72 12.33 2.12
CA ILE A 6 10.80 13.07 0.87
C ILE A 6 9.72 14.14 0.87
N LEU A 7 10.12 15.42 0.90
CA LEU A 7 9.20 16.53 1.08
C LEU A 7 9.08 17.45 -0.15
N ASP A 8 10.04 17.41 -1.05
CA ASP A 8 10.18 18.36 -2.17
C ASP A 8 10.57 17.72 -3.51
N VAL A 9 11.07 16.47 -3.50
CA VAL A 9 11.42 15.76 -4.72
C VAL A 9 10.17 15.11 -5.33
N LYS A 10 10.04 15.22 -6.65
CA LYS A 10 8.97 14.64 -7.44
C LYS A 10 9.57 13.68 -8.45
N GLY A 11 9.16 12.41 -8.38
CA GLY A 11 9.51 11.37 -9.33
C GLY A 11 8.40 11.10 -10.34
N ASP A 12 8.50 9.98 -11.04
CA ASP A 12 7.58 9.57 -12.11
C ASP A 12 6.12 9.41 -11.61
N TRP A 13 5.95 9.02 -10.35
CA TRP A 13 4.65 8.93 -9.69
C TRP A 13 3.85 10.24 -9.82
N HIS A 14 4.54 11.39 -9.85
CA HIS A 14 3.93 12.69 -9.93
C HIS A 14 3.21 12.95 -11.26
N ASP A 15 3.65 12.34 -12.35
CA ASP A 15 3.00 12.45 -13.66
C ASP A 15 1.55 11.91 -13.61
N LYS A 16 1.32 10.88 -12.82
CA LYS A 16 -0.01 10.32 -12.60
C LYS A 16 -0.80 11.05 -11.52
N ARG A 17 -0.13 11.77 -10.63
CA ARG A 17 -0.70 12.47 -9.47
C ARG A 17 -0.18 13.92 -9.35
N PRO A 18 -0.39 14.78 -10.37
CA PRO A 18 0.25 16.11 -10.43
C PRO A 18 -0.17 17.06 -9.31
N GLY A 19 -1.31 16.80 -8.67
CA GLY A 19 -1.77 17.60 -7.52
C GLY A 19 -1.30 17.09 -6.16
N LEU A 20 -0.66 15.92 -6.11
CA LEU A 20 -0.24 15.30 -4.86
C LEU A 20 1.13 15.86 -4.44
N ARG A 21 1.23 16.34 -3.20
CA ARG A 21 2.51 16.79 -2.65
C ARG A 21 3.35 15.61 -2.15
N PRO A 22 4.69 15.67 -2.22
CA PRO A 22 5.55 14.65 -1.65
C PRO A 22 5.33 14.49 -0.13
N GLY A 23 5.62 13.32 0.40
CA GLY A 23 5.41 13.01 1.83
C GLY A 23 5.76 11.58 2.22
N ALA A 24 6.46 10.89 1.35
CA ALA A 24 6.75 9.47 1.46
C ALA A 24 8.22 9.16 1.81
N TRP A 25 8.56 7.89 1.87
CA TRP A 25 9.92 7.39 2.07
C TRP A 25 10.30 6.43 0.95
N ALA A 26 11.57 6.43 0.56
CA ALA A 26 12.11 5.51 -0.41
C ALA A 26 12.64 4.25 0.28
N PHE A 27 12.50 3.10 -0.39
CA PHE A 27 13.11 1.83 0.03
C PHE A 27 14.64 1.94 0.13
N GLN A 28 15.26 2.59 -0.86
CA GLN A 28 16.72 2.75 -0.90
C GLN A 28 17.17 4.13 -0.44
N TYR A 29 18.26 4.19 0.30
CA TYR A 29 18.91 5.45 0.62
C TYR A 29 19.32 6.20 -0.65
N ARG A 30 19.07 7.51 -0.68
CA ARG A 30 19.37 8.41 -1.81
C ARG A 30 18.64 8.04 -3.11
N ASN A 31 17.44 7.51 -3.01
CA ASN A 31 16.57 7.23 -4.14
C ASN A 31 15.24 8.00 -4.03
N GLU A 32 15.34 9.31 -3.81
CA GLU A 32 14.23 10.19 -3.49
C GLU A 32 13.20 10.35 -4.61
N HIS A 33 13.57 10.00 -5.85
CA HIS A 33 12.65 10.02 -6.98
C HIS A 33 11.67 8.83 -7.01
N TYR A 34 11.97 7.78 -6.24
CA TYR A 34 11.18 6.54 -6.19
C TYR A 34 10.74 6.20 -4.76
N PRO A 35 9.82 7.00 -4.19
CA PRO A 35 9.21 6.65 -2.91
C PRO A 35 8.40 5.36 -3.06
N ASP A 36 8.36 4.58 -2.00
CA ASP A 36 7.71 3.27 -1.93
C ASP A 36 6.47 3.34 -1.03
N THR A 37 5.34 2.81 -1.48
CA THR A 37 4.08 2.86 -0.70
C THR A 37 4.10 1.88 0.47
N ASP A 38 4.76 0.71 0.33
CA ASP A 38 4.88 -0.26 1.42
C ASP A 38 5.77 0.29 2.53
N ASP A 39 6.99 0.73 2.20
CA ASP A 39 7.91 1.32 3.17
C ASP A 39 7.36 2.58 3.81
N SER A 40 6.74 3.46 3.02
CA SER A 40 6.11 4.67 3.55
C SER A 40 5.01 4.35 4.55
N SER A 41 4.22 3.31 4.29
CA SER A 41 3.18 2.87 5.22
C SER A 41 3.76 2.36 6.54
N VAL A 42 4.83 1.55 6.48
CA VAL A 42 5.49 1.00 7.67
C VAL A 42 6.17 2.09 8.47
N VAL A 43 6.89 3.00 7.81
CA VAL A 43 7.57 4.12 8.47
C VAL A 43 6.56 5.05 9.13
N ALA A 44 5.48 5.41 8.43
CA ALA A 44 4.42 6.24 9.00
C ALA A 44 3.76 5.57 10.22
N MET A 45 3.49 4.25 10.16
CA MET A 45 2.97 3.52 11.33
C MET A 45 3.94 3.51 12.50
N ALA A 46 5.24 3.38 12.24
CA ALA A 46 6.26 3.41 13.29
C ALA A 46 6.37 4.78 13.96
N LEU A 47 6.36 5.86 13.17
CA LEU A 47 6.38 7.23 13.67
C LEU A 47 5.11 7.58 14.46
N ASP A 48 3.95 7.10 13.99
CA ASP A 48 2.68 7.28 14.68
C ASP A 48 2.67 6.59 16.05
N ARG A 49 3.19 5.36 16.14
CA ARG A 49 3.31 4.62 17.41
C ARG A 49 4.31 5.23 18.41
N ALA A 50 5.27 6.00 17.92
CA ALA A 50 6.18 6.74 18.78
C ALA A 50 5.49 7.91 19.50
N ASP A 51 4.25 8.23 19.12
CA ASP A 51 3.33 9.19 19.75
C ASP A 51 3.99 10.51 20.17
N SER A 52 4.77 11.10 19.26
CA SER A 52 5.44 12.38 19.46
C SER A 52 4.75 13.46 18.62
N ASP A 53 4.47 14.60 19.22
CA ASP A 53 3.92 15.77 18.50
C ASP A 53 4.80 16.17 17.31
N GLU A 54 6.12 15.95 17.42
CA GLU A 54 7.07 16.21 16.35
C GLU A 54 6.89 15.31 15.13
N ASN A 55 6.29 14.13 15.29
CA ASN A 55 6.07 13.18 14.20
C ASN A 55 4.74 13.42 13.49
N ARG A 56 3.82 14.14 14.08
CA ARG A 56 2.43 14.29 13.60
C ARG A 56 2.36 14.75 12.16
N GLU A 57 3.03 15.86 11.83
CA GLU A 57 3.04 16.39 10.45
C GLU A 57 3.65 15.40 9.44
N SER A 58 4.73 14.69 9.83
CA SER A 58 5.34 13.67 8.98
C SER A 58 4.39 12.52 8.69
N VAL A 59 3.67 12.05 9.72
CA VAL A 59 2.68 10.98 9.58
C VAL A 59 1.51 11.44 8.71
N ASP A 60 0.98 12.63 8.96
CA ASP A 60 -0.17 13.17 8.20
C ASP A 60 0.17 13.34 6.72
N ARG A 61 1.38 13.81 6.39
CA ARG A 61 1.86 13.90 5.00
C ARG A 61 2.05 12.53 4.35
N GLY A 62 2.57 11.55 5.10
CA GLY A 62 2.68 10.17 4.63
C GLY A 62 1.32 9.57 4.31
N VAL A 63 0.34 9.75 5.19
CA VAL A 63 -1.05 9.30 4.98
C VAL A 63 -1.69 9.98 3.77
N GLU A 64 -1.52 11.31 3.62
CA GLU A 64 -2.02 12.03 2.44
C GLU A 64 -1.44 11.45 1.15
N TRP A 65 -0.12 11.20 1.13
CA TRP A 65 0.55 10.65 -0.04
C TRP A 65 0.05 9.22 -0.34
N ILE A 66 -0.07 8.35 0.65
CA ILE A 66 -0.61 6.98 0.48
C ILE A 66 -2.04 7.02 -0.08
N ILE A 67 -2.92 7.86 0.46
CA ILE A 67 -4.28 8.00 -0.08
C ILE A 67 -4.25 8.47 -1.54
N GLY A 68 -3.38 9.44 -1.85
CA GLY A 68 -3.24 9.98 -3.20
C GLY A 68 -2.69 8.99 -4.22
N MET A 69 -1.89 8.02 -3.79
CA MET A 69 -1.31 6.97 -4.65
C MET A 69 -2.27 5.80 -4.92
N GLN A 70 -3.46 5.77 -4.31
CA GLN A 70 -4.43 4.71 -4.59
C GLN A 70 -4.77 4.62 -6.07
N CYS A 71 -4.70 3.42 -6.63
CA CYS A 71 -5.10 3.13 -8.00
C CYS A 71 -6.62 3.22 -8.19
N ARG A 72 -7.07 3.39 -9.42
CA ARG A 72 -8.51 3.48 -9.77
C ARG A 72 -9.30 2.25 -9.38
N ASP A 73 -8.66 1.09 -9.41
CA ASP A 73 -9.27 -0.19 -9.03
C ASP A 73 -9.37 -0.39 -7.50
N GLY A 74 -8.77 0.50 -6.72
CA GLY A 74 -8.83 0.52 -5.26
C GLY A 74 -7.61 -0.06 -4.55
N GLY A 75 -6.69 -0.71 -5.26
CA GLY A 75 -5.43 -1.21 -4.70
C GLY A 75 -4.30 -0.18 -4.74
N TRP A 76 -3.10 -0.59 -4.32
CA TRP A 76 -1.87 0.19 -4.40
C TRP A 76 -0.75 -0.65 -5.03
N GLY A 77 -0.01 -0.04 -5.95
CA GLY A 77 1.30 -0.49 -6.40
C GLY A 77 2.38 0.01 -5.46
N SER A 78 3.62 -0.44 -5.64
CA SER A 78 4.74 -0.05 -4.78
C SER A 78 5.26 1.36 -5.08
N PHE A 79 5.38 1.73 -6.35
CA PHE A 79 6.03 2.96 -6.77
C PHE A 79 5.12 3.87 -7.60
N ASP A 80 4.19 3.28 -8.34
CA ASP A 80 3.34 3.97 -9.29
C ASP A 80 1.85 3.78 -9.02
N ALA A 81 1.07 4.75 -9.47
CA ALA A 81 -0.38 4.60 -9.50
C ALA A 81 -0.85 4.26 -10.92
N ASP A 82 -1.76 3.28 -11.02
CA ASP A 82 -2.36 2.86 -12.30
C ASP A 82 -1.36 2.34 -13.35
N ASN A 83 -0.21 1.80 -12.93
CA ASN A 83 0.76 1.17 -13.81
C ASN A 83 0.35 -0.28 -14.11
N THR A 84 -0.59 -0.44 -15.05
CA THR A 84 -1.19 -1.73 -15.43
C THR A 84 -0.95 -2.09 -16.90
N HIS A 85 0.19 -1.69 -17.43
CA HIS A 85 0.58 -1.96 -18.82
C HIS A 85 1.14 -3.39 -18.97
N TYR A 86 0.28 -4.41 -18.87
CA TYR A 86 0.66 -5.83 -18.80
C TYR A 86 1.52 -6.34 -19.95
N TYR A 87 1.55 -5.65 -21.11
CA TYR A 87 2.46 -5.99 -22.20
C TYR A 87 3.94 -5.85 -21.81
N LEU A 88 4.26 -5.06 -20.78
CA LEU A 88 5.64 -4.91 -20.27
C LEU A 88 6.17 -6.21 -19.65
N ASN A 89 5.32 -7.13 -19.23
CA ASN A 89 5.73 -8.45 -18.75
C ASN A 89 6.45 -9.31 -19.81
N HIS A 90 6.33 -8.95 -21.08
CA HIS A 90 7.05 -9.61 -22.16
C HIS A 90 8.49 -9.11 -22.34
N ILE A 91 8.93 -8.13 -21.56
CA ILE A 91 10.28 -7.58 -21.59
C ILE A 91 11.13 -8.31 -20.53
N PRO A 92 12.17 -9.09 -20.92
CA PRO A 92 12.77 -10.08 -20.03
C PRO A 92 13.94 -9.59 -19.16
N PHE A 93 14.08 -8.30 -18.88
CA PHE A 93 15.25 -7.78 -18.18
C PHE A 93 14.99 -7.04 -16.85
N ALA A 94 13.78 -7.08 -16.35
CA ALA A 94 13.46 -6.44 -15.08
C ALA A 94 13.34 -7.47 -13.96
N ASP A 95 13.96 -7.19 -12.82
CA ASP A 95 13.78 -7.96 -11.59
C ASP A 95 12.30 -7.94 -11.17
N HIS A 96 11.78 -9.08 -10.75
CA HIS A 96 10.39 -9.26 -10.31
C HIS A 96 9.33 -8.73 -11.29
N GLY A 97 9.68 -8.58 -12.57
CA GLY A 97 8.81 -7.92 -13.54
C GLY A 97 8.60 -6.43 -13.25
N ALA A 98 9.58 -5.75 -12.65
CA ALA A 98 9.45 -4.41 -12.08
C ALA A 98 9.29 -3.26 -13.08
N LEU A 99 9.24 -3.52 -14.38
CA LEU A 99 8.74 -2.57 -15.38
C LEU A 99 7.23 -2.35 -15.27
N LEU A 100 6.53 -3.30 -14.68
CA LEU A 100 5.12 -3.23 -14.37
C LEU A 100 4.97 -3.13 -12.86
N ASP A 101 4.23 -2.15 -12.39
CA ASP A 101 3.91 -1.96 -10.98
C ASP A 101 2.39 -1.89 -10.76
N PRO A 102 1.68 -3.01 -10.99
CA PRO A 102 0.25 -3.07 -10.74
C PRO A 102 -0.02 -3.06 -9.25
N PRO A 103 -1.24 -2.68 -8.83
CA PRO A 103 -1.64 -2.89 -7.45
C PRO A 103 -1.55 -4.36 -7.07
N THR A 104 -1.06 -4.62 -5.86
CA THR A 104 -0.95 -5.97 -5.29
C THR A 104 -1.56 -6.03 -3.90
N GLU A 105 -1.93 -7.23 -3.48
CA GLU A 105 -2.71 -7.44 -2.26
C GLU A 105 -1.89 -7.17 -1.00
N ASP A 106 -0.62 -7.53 -1.00
CA ASP A 106 0.32 -7.30 0.11
C ASP A 106 0.55 -5.81 0.35
N VAL A 107 0.86 -5.04 -0.71
CA VAL A 107 1.05 -3.58 -0.62
C VAL A 107 -0.25 -2.89 -0.23
N SER A 108 -1.37 -3.26 -0.87
CA SER A 108 -2.69 -2.70 -0.55
C SER A 108 -3.08 -2.95 0.90
N ALA A 109 -2.81 -4.14 1.41
CA ALA A 109 -3.06 -4.49 2.81
C ALA A 109 -2.22 -3.63 3.77
N ARG A 110 -0.96 -3.35 3.42
CA ARG A 110 -0.09 -2.50 4.21
C ARG A 110 -0.62 -1.06 4.29
N CYS A 111 -1.02 -0.50 3.15
CA CYS A 111 -1.64 0.83 3.08
C CYS A 111 -2.93 0.89 3.93
N ILE A 112 -3.79 -0.12 3.82
CA ILE A 112 -5.02 -0.22 4.64
C ILE A 112 -4.68 -0.31 6.13
N SER A 113 -3.63 -1.04 6.52
CA SER A 113 -3.19 -1.13 7.92
C SER A 113 -2.76 0.21 8.50
N LEU A 114 -2.03 1.03 7.73
CA LEU A 114 -1.71 2.39 8.11
C LEU A 114 -2.99 3.23 8.32
N LEU A 115 -3.90 3.19 7.34
CA LEU A 115 -5.15 3.94 7.43
C LEU A 115 -5.98 3.51 8.65
N ALA A 116 -6.05 2.20 8.92
CA ALA A 116 -6.73 1.66 10.10
C ALA A 116 -6.11 2.17 11.42
N GLN A 117 -4.76 2.16 11.52
CA GLN A 117 -4.05 2.68 12.69
C GLN A 117 -4.33 4.16 12.92
N ARG A 118 -4.49 4.95 11.83
CA ARG A 118 -4.88 6.36 11.89
C ARG A 118 -6.38 6.59 12.13
N GLY A 119 -7.13 5.54 12.40
CA GLY A 119 -8.55 5.62 12.75
C GLY A 119 -9.51 5.67 11.55
N TYR A 120 -9.01 5.57 10.32
CA TYR A 120 -9.89 5.48 9.14
C TYR A 120 -10.63 4.14 9.14
N LYS A 121 -11.90 4.16 8.75
CA LYS A 121 -12.77 2.99 8.68
C LYS A 121 -13.36 2.83 7.29
N THR A 122 -14.19 1.83 7.10
CA THR A 122 -14.83 1.51 5.81
C THR A 122 -15.79 2.57 5.29
N ASP A 123 -16.13 3.58 6.08
CA ASP A 123 -16.86 4.79 5.64
C ASP A 123 -15.94 5.77 4.85
N HIS A 124 -14.62 5.67 5.03
CA HIS A 124 -13.68 6.46 4.24
C HIS A 124 -13.50 5.85 2.84
N PRO A 125 -13.61 6.67 1.75
CA PRO A 125 -13.60 6.15 0.38
C PRO A 125 -12.36 5.32 0.02
N ALA A 126 -11.17 5.70 0.49
CA ALA A 126 -9.95 4.96 0.20
C ALA A 126 -9.95 3.58 0.87
N VAL A 127 -10.40 3.48 2.12
CA VAL A 127 -10.52 2.19 2.83
C VAL A 127 -11.58 1.31 2.16
N ALA A 128 -12.76 1.86 1.87
CA ALA A 128 -13.83 1.13 1.20
C ALA A 128 -13.39 0.52 -0.14
N LYS A 129 -12.70 1.32 -0.98
CA LYS A 129 -12.16 0.85 -2.26
C LYS A 129 -11.08 -0.22 -2.08
N GLY A 130 -10.17 -0.02 -1.11
CA GLY A 130 -9.11 -0.97 -0.81
C GLY A 130 -9.66 -2.32 -0.33
N VAL A 131 -10.65 -2.32 0.56
CA VAL A 131 -11.33 -3.54 0.98
C VAL A 131 -12.07 -4.23 -0.17
N ALA A 132 -12.74 -3.45 -1.02
CA ALA A 132 -13.39 -3.99 -2.22
C ALA A 132 -12.38 -4.60 -3.19
N TYR A 133 -11.19 -4.00 -3.34
CA TYR A 133 -10.08 -4.56 -4.11
C TYR A 133 -9.66 -5.91 -3.53
N LEU A 134 -9.34 -6.01 -2.24
CA LEU A 134 -8.93 -7.25 -1.58
C LEU A 134 -9.99 -8.35 -1.69
N LYS A 135 -11.27 -8.01 -1.52
CA LYS A 135 -12.37 -8.99 -1.69
C LYS A 135 -12.45 -9.54 -3.12
N ARG A 136 -12.21 -8.70 -4.11
CA ARG A 136 -12.27 -9.08 -5.53
C ARG A 136 -11.09 -9.93 -5.98
N THR A 137 -9.91 -9.72 -5.41
CA THR A 137 -8.66 -10.36 -5.81
C THR A 137 -8.36 -11.65 -5.03
N GLN A 138 -9.22 -12.03 -4.06
CA GLN A 138 -9.07 -13.29 -3.35
C GLN A 138 -9.07 -14.48 -4.30
N MET A 139 -8.09 -15.35 -4.15
CA MET A 139 -7.99 -16.59 -4.95
C MET A 139 -9.11 -17.58 -4.60
N ALA A 140 -9.34 -18.55 -5.48
CA ALA A 140 -10.40 -19.56 -5.30
C ALA A 140 -10.21 -20.42 -4.03
N ASP A 141 -8.95 -20.64 -3.62
CA ASP A 141 -8.58 -21.36 -2.39
C ASP A 141 -8.67 -20.50 -1.12
N GLY A 142 -9.04 -19.24 -1.24
CA GLY A 142 -9.15 -18.29 -0.13
C GLY A 142 -7.89 -17.48 0.15
N SER A 143 -6.77 -17.76 -0.47
CA SER A 143 -5.51 -17.04 -0.29
C SER A 143 -5.47 -15.71 -1.03
N TRP A 144 -4.45 -14.91 -0.74
CA TRP A 144 -4.07 -13.73 -1.51
C TRP A 144 -2.61 -13.79 -1.92
N TYR A 145 -2.33 -13.33 -3.13
CA TYR A 145 -0.97 -13.26 -3.64
C TYR A 145 -0.19 -12.11 -2.98
N GLY A 146 1.06 -12.35 -2.67
CA GLY A 146 2.02 -11.33 -2.23
C GLY A 146 3.19 -11.26 -3.19
N ARG A 147 3.40 -10.10 -3.79
CA ARG A 147 4.45 -9.89 -4.79
C ARG A 147 5.84 -9.83 -4.16
N TRP A 148 5.95 -9.14 -3.03
CA TRP A 148 7.24 -8.78 -2.43
C TRP A 148 7.72 -9.74 -1.34
N GLY A 149 6.95 -10.77 -1.05
CA GLY A 149 7.29 -11.81 -0.08
C GLY A 149 7.14 -13.22 -0.64
N THR A 150 7.15 -14.22 0.24
CA THR A 150 6.91 -15.61 -0.15
C THR A 150 5.42 -15.84 -0.37
N ASN A 151 5.00 -15.29 -1.44
CA ASN A 151 3.74 -15.34 -2.14
C ASN A 151 2.50 -15.45 -1.24
N TYR A 152 1.80 -16.60 -1.25
CA TYR A 152 0.46 -16.74 -0.70
C TYR A 152 0.39 -16.69 0.82
N ILE A 153 1.38 -17.23 1.53
CA ILE A 153 1.44 -17.15 3.01
C ILE A 153 1.60 -15.68 3.42
N TYR A 154 2.55 -15.00 2.80
CA TYR A 154 2.83 -13.59 3.08
C TYR A 154 1.65 -12.68 2.70
N GLY A 155 1.10 -12.83 1.49
CA GLY A 155 -0.03 -12.04 1.02
C GLY A 155 -1.27 -12.25 1.89
N THR A 156 -1.61 -13.51 2.18
CA THR A 156 -2.76 -13.83 3.04
C THR A 156 -2.60 -13.28 4.44
N TRP A 157 -1.42 -13.45 5.06
CA TRP A 157 -1.14 -12.85 6.36
C TRP A 157 -1.32 -11.34 6.36
N SER A 158 -0.75 -10.64 5.37
CA SER A 158 -0.84 -9.19 5.27
C SER A 158 -2.29 -8.73 5.17
N VAL A 159 -3.09 -9.39 4.31
CA VAL A 159 -4.50 -9.05 4.12
C VAL A 159 -5.32 -9.31 5.37
N LEU A 160 -5.15 -10.47 6.02
CA LEU A 160 -5.90 -10.78 7.25
C LEU A 160 -5.58 -9.80 8.39
N CYS A 161 -4.31 -9.37 8.52
CA CYS A 161 -3.93 -8.34 9.48
C CYS A 161 -4.62 -6.99 9.20
N ALA A 162 -4.66 -6.57 7.94
CA ALA A 162 -5.31 -5.33 7.53
C ALA A 162 -6.83 -5.35 7.77
N LEU A 163 -7.49 -6.44 7.38
CA LEU A 163 -8.94 -6.62 7.57
C LEU A 163 -9.32 -6.64 9.05
N ASN A 164 -8.51 -7.30 9.89
CA ASN A 164 -8.70 -7.27 11.35
C ASN A 164 -8.52 -5.84 11.91
N ALA A 165 -7.51 -5.10 11.44
CA ALA A 165 -7.23 -3.74 11.93
C ALA A 165 -8.38 -2.76 11.64
N ILE A 166 -9.05 -2.87 10.49
CA ILE A 166 -10.20 -2.03 10.15
C ILE A 166 -11.52 -2.50 10.80
N GLY A 167 -11.52 -3.69 11.43
CA GLY A 167 -12.67 -4.25 12.13
C GLY A 167 -13.67 -4.97 11.21
N GLU A 168 -13.20 -5.58 10.10
CA GLU A 168 -14.05 -6.49 9.32
C GLU A 168 -14.47 -7.69 10.17
N ASP A 169 -15.69 -8.20 9.91
CA ASP A 169 -16.23 -9.33 10.65
C ASP A 169 -15.38 -10.60 10.41
N PRO A 170 -14.72 -11.15 11.44
CA PRO A 170 -13.91 -12.35 11.30
C PRO A 170 -14.75 -13.57 10.84
N GLN A 171 -16.06 -13.55 10.99
CA GLN A 171 -16.97 -14.61 10.51
C GLN A 171 -17.39 -14.40 9.05
N ALA A 172 -16.98 -13.33 8.40
CA ALA A 172 -17.27 -13.12 6.99
C ALA A 172 -16.78 -14.30 6.13
N PRO A 173 -17.59 -14.80 5.18
CA PRO A 173 -17.27 -16.04 4.44
C PRO A 173 -15.92 -15.99 3.73
N TYR A 174 -15.51 -14.83 3.23
CA TYR A 174 -14.22 -14.68 2.55
C TYR A 174 -13.02 -14.72 3.52
N ILE A 175 -13.19 -14.25 4.76
CA ILE A 175 -12.16 -14.38 5.80
C ILE A 175 -12.07 -15.84 6.26
N GLN A 176 -13.22 -16.50 6.48
CA GLN A 176 -13.24 -17.90 6.88
C GLN A 176 -12.58 -18.82 5.82
N ARG A 177 -12.74 -18.54 4.52
CA ARG A 177 -12.03 -19.28 3.47
C ARG A 177 -10.52 -19.13 3.54
N ALA A 178 -10.02 -18.00 4.00
CA ALA A 178 -8.58 -17.76 4.10
C ALA A 178 -7.92 -18.40 5.32
N VAL A 179 -8.70 -18.78 6.34
CA VAL A 179 -8.21 -19.39 7.59
C VAL A 179 -8.37 -20.89 7.59
N ALA A 180 -9.15 -21.46 6.66
CA ALA A 180 -9.41 -22.91 6.54
C ALA A 180 -8.24 -23.63 5.88
#